data_8892bae5a70c6fa1ec7b03b170b9ae5a
#
_entry.id   8892bae5a70c6fa1ec7b03b170b9ae5a
#
_cell.length_a   1.000
_cell.length_b   1.000
_cell.length_c   1.000
_cell.angle_alpha   90.00
_cell.angle_beta   90.00
_cell.angle_gamma   90.00
#
_symmetry.space_group_name_H-M   'P 1'
#
loop_
_entity.id
_entity.type
_entity.pdbx_description
1 polymer ?
#
loop_
_entity_poly.entity_id
_entity_poly.type
_entity_poly.pdbx_seq_one_letter_code
_entity_poly.pdbx_strand_id
1 'polypeptide(L)'
;MFAFLAGFVLLPNLESWFAWLPAGLYLTAALLDYIDGAVARLTHTTSILGEKLDMDMDGLGILIATLVALNMGQVPLAFLLVGLARYLFLLGLWIRKQKGLPVYDLPPRRFRRGLAGAQMGFLAAVLFPVFSPPATIVAAYFFLTPFIFFFLLDFLAISGISPHKKSQTLANFINWVFVFRLLLAGVGLAFLILFPVRPVFQFILFSVCIVLILTGTAARIAAFGLMLFAGFALRANPLDPWQWALLLLSLLVFWLGSGRFSLWQPENFILYQRIGAAPDEG
;
A
#
# COMPACT_ATOMS: atom_id res chain seq x y z
N MET A 1 20.19 -6.51 -3.08
CA MET A 1 18.98 -7.13 -2.52
C MET A 1 17.96 -7.48 -3.59
N PHE A 2 17.57 -6.59 -4.50
CA PHE A 2 16.60 -6.90 -5.56
C PHE A 2 17.02 -8.06 -6.47
N ALA A 3 18.32 -8.24 -6.76
CA ALA A 3 18.81 -9.39 -7.52
C ALA A 3 18.56 -10.73 -6.81
N PHE A 4 18.72 -10.76 -5.47
CA PHE A 4 18.39 -11.95 -4.68
C PHE A 4 16.87 -12.18 -4.65
N LEU A 5 16.08 -11.13 -4.48
CA LEU A 5 14.64 -11.23 -4.55
C LEU A 5 14.16 -11.75 -5.92
N ALA A 6 14.79 -11.30 -7.02
CA ALA A 6 14.49 -11.76 -8.36
C ALA A 6 14.73 -13.27 -8.55
N GLY A 7 15.69 -13.88 -7.82
CA GLY A 7 15.90 -15.31 -7.83
C GLY A 7 14.67 -16.12 -7.43
N PHE A 8 13.81 -15.55 -6.54
CA PHE A 8 12.58 -16.22 -6.12
C PHE A 8 11.48 -16.24 -7.19
N VAL A 9 11.61 -15.47 -8.26
CA VAL A 9 10.70 -15.57 -9.42
C VAL A 9 10.81 -16.94 -10.08
N LEU A 10 11.96 -17.61 -9.96
CA LEU A 10 12.21 -18.92 -10.55
C LEU A 10 11.88 -20.11 -9.61
N LEU A 11 11.51 -19.81 -8.36
CA LEU A 11 11.26 -20.82 -7.32
C LEU A 11 9.77 -20.83 -6.94
N PRO A 12 8.92 -21.66 -7.58
CA PRO A 12 7.47 -21.60 -7.39
C PRO A 12 6.99 -22.12 -6.03
N ASN A 13 7.73 -23.04 -5.40
CA ASN A 13 7.33 -23.66 -4.14
C ASN A 13 8.40 -23.46 -3.08
N LEU A 14 8.18 -22.46 -2.22
CA LEU A 14 9.06 -22.19 -1.09
C LEU A 14 8.50 -22.90 0.14
N GLU A 15 9.20 -23.93 0.58
CA GLU A 15 8.85 -24.66 1.80
C GLU A 15 9.61 -24.12 3.02
N SER A 16 9.01 -24.31 4.22
CA SER A 16 9.67 -24.04 5.49
C SER A 16 10.04 -22.56 5.69
N TRP A 17 11.18 -22.28 6.31
CA TRP A 17 11.67 -20.94 6.63
C TRP A 17 12.07 -20.13 5.39
N PHE A 18 12.38 -20.76 4.27
CA PHE A 18 12.67 -20.08 3.00
C PHE A 18 11.51 -19.25 2.48
N ALA A 19 10.26 -19.59 2.84
CA ALA A 19 9.07 -18.84 2.45
C ALA A 19 9.04 -17.40 3.06
N TRP A 20 9.81 -17.15 4.12
CA TRP A 20 9.90 -15.83 4.76
C TRP A 20 10.93 -14.90 4.10
N LEU A 21 11.87 -15.47 3.32
CA LEU A 21 12.97 -14.71 2.73
C LEU A 21 12.52 -13.63 1.74
N PRO A 22 11.57 -13.88 0.80
CA PRO A 22 11.11 -12.84 -0.12
C PRO A 22 10.58 -11.60 0.60
N ALA A 23 9.74 -11.80 1.62
CA ALA A 23 9.20 -10.73 2.43
C ALA A 23 10.29 -9.99 3.21
N GLY A 24 11.20 -10.75 3.85
CA GLY A 24 12.33 -10.19 4.60
C GLY A 24 13.26 -9.35 3.71
N LEU A 25 13.62 -9.86 2.53
CA LEU A 25 14.47 -9.15 1.57
C LEU A 25 13.80 -7.87 1.05
N TYR A 26 12.51 -7.94 0.69
CA TYR A 26 11.79 -6.78 0.19
C TYR A 26 11.63 -5.72 1.27
N LEU A 27 11.21 -6.10 2.48
CA LEU A 27 11.04 -5.19 3.60
C LEU A 27 12.37 -4.52 3.99
N THR A 28 13.46 -5.30 4.03
CA THR A 28 14.79 -4.76 4.35
C THR A 28 15.25 -3.79 3.25
N ALA A 29 15.00 -4.09 1.98
CA ALA A 29 15.31 -3.19 0.88
C ALA A 29 14.56 -1.86 1.00
N ALA A 30 13.24 -1.91 1.27
CA ALA A 30 12.41 -0.73 1.46
C ALA A 30 12.81 0.11 2.68
N LEU A 31 13.21 -0.54 3.80
CA LEU A 31 13.70 0.15 4.97
C LEU A 31 15.06 0.84 4.73
N LEU A 32 15.99 0.17 4.05
CA LEU A 32 17.30 0.74 3.72
C LEU A 32 17.15 1.95 2.80
N ASP A 33 16.28 1.86 1.79
CA ASP A 33 15.96 2.96 0.89
C ASP A 33 15.37 4.17 1.64
N TYR A 34 14.44 3.93 2.56
CA TYR A 34 13.88 5.00 3.40
C TYR A 34 14.95 5.67 4.26
N ILE A 35 15.86 4.89 4.86
CA ILE A 35 16.95 5.40 5.71
C ILE A 35 17.96 6.19 4.86
N ASP A 36 18.35 5.67 3.71
CA ASP A 36 19.32 6.32 2.81
C ASP A 36 18.78 7.67 2.32
N GLY A 37 17.55 7.71 1.86
CA GLY A 37 16.87 8.96 1.50
C GLY A 37 16.76 9.95 2.67
N ALA A 38 16.53 9.48 3.91
CA ALA A 38 16.49 10.34 5.09
C ALA A 38 17.88 10.91 5.41
N VAL A 39 18.91 10.07 5.37
CA VAL A 39 20.32 10.49 5.61
C VAL A 39 20.75 11.51 4.57
N ALA A 40 20.50 11.28 3.28
CA ALA A 40 20.86 12.20 2.20
C ALA A 40 20.23 13.59 2.39
N ARG A 41 18.97 13.65 2.85
CA ARG A 41 18.31 14.93 3.16
C ARG A 41 18.88 15.62 4.40
N LEU A 42 19.14 14.88 5.47
CA LEU A 42 19.69 15.44 6.71
C LEU A 42 21.12 15.94 6.52
N THR A 43 21.89 15.30 5.66
CA THR A 43 23.27 15.69 5.34
C THR A 43 23.38 16.69 4.18
N HIS A 44 22.24 17.11 3.61
CA HIS A 44 22.19 18.01 2.43
C HIS A 44 23.00 17.51 1.24
N THR A 45 23.10 16.18 1.05
CA THR A 45 23.82 15.53 -0.06
C THR A 45 22.89 15.05 -1.19
N THR A 46 21.66 15.54 -1.23
CA THR A 46 20.72 15.21 -2.29
C THR A 46 21.21 15.67 -3.65
N SER A 47 21.02 14.83 -4.69
CA SER A 47 21.36 15.14 -6.08
C SER A 47 20.23 14.74 -7.02
N ILE A 48 20.12 15.45 -8.15
CA ILE A 48 19.12 15.13 -9.20
C ILE A 48 19.31 13.71 -9.73
N LEU A 49 20.57 13.25 -9.82
CA LEU A 49 20.87 11.88 -10.25
C LEU A 49 20.40 10.88 -9.21
N GLY A 50 20.65 11.15 -7.91
CA GLY A 50 20.19 10.31 -6.81
C GLY A 50 18.68 10.15 -6.79
N GLU A 51 17.92 11.24 -6.94
CA GLU A 51 16.46 11.19 -6.99
C GLU A 51 15.92 10.38 -8.19
N LYS A 52 16.56 10.49 -9.36
CA LYS A 52 16.15 9.67 -10.51
C LYS A 52 16.46 8.19 -10.30
N LEU A 53 17.64 7.89 -9.76
CA LEU A 53 18.04 6.51 -9.47
C LEU A 53 17.13 5.87 -8.42
N ASP A 54 16.78 6.59 -7.36
CA ASP A 54 15.84 6.22 -6.31
C ASP A 54 14.49 5.82 -6.91
N MET A 55 13.91 6.70 -7.73
CA MET A 55 12.66 6.41 -8.44
C MET A 55 12.74 5.20 -9.38
N ASP A 56 13.87 4.96 -10.01
CA ASP A 56 14.06 3.81 -10.91
C ASP A 56 14.23 2.51 -10.12
N MET A 57 14.93 2.56 -8.97
CA MET A 57 15.09 1.43 -8.07
C MET A 57 13.77 1.05 -7.39
N ASP A 58 12.97 2.04 -6.96
CA ASP A 58 11.62 1.82 -6.45
C ASP A 58 10.74 1.09 -7.48
N GLY A 59 10.73 1.58 -8.72
CA GLY A 59 9.99 0.95 -9.81
C GLY A 59 10.44 -0.49 -10.07
N LEU A 60 11.74 -0.74 -10.04
CA LEU A 60 12.32 -2.08 -10.19
C LEU A 60 11.94 -2.98 -9.01
N GLY A 61 12.02 -2.46 -7.79
CA GLY A 61 11.66 -3.19 -6.58
C GLY A 61 10.19 -3.64 -6.59
N ILE A 62 9.28 -2.74 -6.95
CA ILE A 62 7.85 -3.06 -7.09
C ILE A 62 7.63 -4.11 -8.19
N LEU A 63 8.31 -4.01 -9.33
CA LEU A 63 8.19 -4.98 -10.42
C LEU A 63 8.65 -6.37 -9.97
N ILE A 64 9.82 -6.48 -9.37
CA ILE A 64 10.37 -7.77 -8.90
C ILE A 64 9.47 -8.37 -7.82
N ALA A 65 9.04 -7.57 -6.82
CA ALA A 65 8.14 -8.03 -5.78
C ALA A 65 6.80 -8.52 -6.35
N THR A 66 6.26 -7.81 -7.36
CA THR A 66 5.04 -8.22 -8.06
C THR A 66 5.22 -9.55 -8.78
N LEU A 67 6.36 -9.76 -9.48
CA LEU A 67 6.65 -11.01 -10.17
C LEU A 67 6.79 -12.18 -9.19
N VAL A 68 7.46 -11.97 -8.06
CA VAL A 68 7.56 -12.98 -6.99
C VAL A 68 6.19 -13.32 -6.42
N ALA A 69 5.38 -12.30 -6.07
CA ALA A 69 4.04 -12.49 -5.54
C ALA A 69 3.12 -13.20 -6.55
N LEU A 70 3.26 -12.91 -7.86
CA LEU A 70 2.55 -13.58 -8.94
C LEU A 70 2.96 -15.06 -9.04
N ASN A 71 4.25 -15.34 -8.99
CA ASN A 71 4.77 -16.71 -9.03
C ASN A 71 4.32 -17.53 -7.81
N MET A 72 4.23 -16.91 -6.65
CA MET A 72 3.66 -17.51 -5.44
C MET A 72 2.12 -17.67 -5.48
N GLY A 73 1.44 -17.23 -6.55
CA GLY A 73 -0.02 -17.27 -6.68
C GLY A 73 -0.76 -16.32 -5.75
N GLN A 74 -0.09 -15.36 -5.15
CA GLN A 74 -0.65 -14.43 -4.15
C GLN A 74 -1.41 -13.25 -4.78
N VAL A 75 -1.09 -12.89 -6.01
CA VAL A 75 -1.74 -11.78 -6.72
C VAL A 75 -2.20 -12.23 -8.11
N PRO A 76 -3.25 -11.60 -8.68
CA PRO A 76 -3.69 -11.90 -10.04
C PRO A 76 -2.74 -11.30 -11.07
N LEU A 77 -2.73 -11.87 -12.29
CA LEU A 77 -1.92 -11.37 -13.41
C LEU A 77 -2.13 -9.87 -13.68
N ALA A 78 -3.36 -9.37 -13.51
CA ALA A 78 -3.68 -7.96 -13.66
C ALA A 78 -2.84 -7.04 -12.75
N PHE A 79 -2.37 -7.54 -11.60
CA PHE A 79 -1.53 -6.78 -10.68
C PHE A 79 -0.14 -6.45 -11.26
N LEU A 80 0.28 -7.14 -12.32
CA LEU A 80 1.51 -6.82 -13.07
C LEU A 80 1.50 -5.38 -13.63
N LEU A 81 0.32 -4.80 -13.85
CA LEU A 81 0.18 -3.40 -14.24
C LEU A 81 0.80 -2.45 -13.21
N VAL A 82 0.75 -2.79 -11.91
CA VAL A 82 1.40 -2.00 -10.85
C VAL A 82 2.92 -2.07 -10.99
N GLY A 83 3.47 -3.27 -11.16
CA GLY A 83 4.90 -3.48 -11.35
C GLY A 83 5.45 -2.80 -12.60
N LEU A 84 4.67 -2.79 -13.69
CA LEU A 84 5.04 -2.20 -14.97
C LEU A 84 4.72 -0.70 -15.07
N ALA A 85 3.99 -0.13 -14.14
CA ALA A 85 3.42 1.22 -14.26
C ALA A 85 4.49 2.29 -14.58
N ARG A 86 5.64 2.26 -13.88
CA ARG A 86 6.73 3.19 -14.15
C ARG A 86 7.23 3.10 -15.60
N TYR A 87 7.45 1.89 -16.06
CA TYR A 87 7.96 1.64 -17.42
C TYR A 87 6.93 2.01 -18.49
N LEU A 88 5.65 1.71 -18.25
CA LEU A 88 4.54 2.11 -19.13
C LEU A 88 4.40 3.63 -19.18
N PHE A 89 4.58 4.30 -18.05
CA PHE A 89 4.56 5.76 -17.99
C PHE A 89 5.70 6.38 -18.80
N LEU A 90 6.93 5.91 -18.60
CA LEU A 90 8.10 6.36 -19.35
C LEU A 90 7.97 6.08 -20.86
N LEU A 91 7.45 4.90 -21.22
CA LEU A 91 7.15 4.54 -22.61
C LEU A 91 6.11 5.50 -23.21
N GLY A 92 5.05 5.81 -22.48
CA GLY A 92 4.03 6.78 -22.89
C GLY A 92 4.61 8.18 -23.14
N LEU A 93 5.49 8.65 -22.26
CA LEU A 93 6.21 9.92 -22.43
C LEU A 93 7.11 9.89 -23.66
N TRP A 94 7.84 8.82 -23.86
CA TRP A 94 8.73 8.65 -25.00
C TRP A 94 7.96 8.67 -26.34
N ILE A 95 6.84 7.92 -26.43
CA ILE A 95 5.96 7.90 -27.61
C ILE A 95 5.42 9.29 -27.92
N ARG A 96 4.98 10.04 -26.89
CA ARG A 96 4.49 11.42 -27.08
C ARG A 96 5.58 12.33 -27.64
N LYS A 97 6.79 12.24 -27.10
CA LYS A 97 7.94 13.01 -27.57
C LYS A 97 8.29 12.67 -29.02
N GLN A 98 8.27 11.40 -29.40
CA GLN A 98 8.51 10.98 -30.79
C GLN A 98 7.46 11.51 -31.78
N LYS A 99 6.22 11.62 -31.32
CA LYS A 99 5.11 12.17 -32.13
C LYS A 99 5.03 13.71 -32.11
N GLY A 100 5.95 14.39 -31.44
CA GLY A 100 5.93 15.87 -31.33
C GLY A 100 4.74 16.39 -30.49
N LEU A 101 4.10 15.53 -29.68
CA LEU A 101 2.98 15.94 -28.83
C LEU A 101 3.49 16.66 -27.58
N PRO A 102 2.80 17.72 -27.12
CA PRO A 102 3.21 18.44 -25.93
C PRO A 102 3.12 17.53 -24.70
N VAL A 103 4.08 17.68 -23.79
CA VAL A 103 4.10 17.01 -22.48
C VAL A 103 3.98 18.10 -21.43
N TYR A 104 2.94 18.02 -20.61
CA TYR A 104 2.67 18.96 -19.54
C TYR A 104 3.21 18.45 -18.21
N ASP A 105 3.58 19.36 -17.32
CA ASP A 105 4.05 19.00 -15.99
C ASP A 105 2.94 18.37 -15.15
N LEU A 106 3.31 17.38 -14.36
CA LEU A 106 2.40 16.73 -13.43
C LEU A 106 2.14 17.65 -12.25
N PRO A 107 0.86 18.03 -11.97
CA PRO A 107 0.56 18.81 -10.79
C PRO A 107 0.96 18.03 -9.52
N PRO A 108 1.55 18.68 -8.50
CA PRO A 108 1.92 18.01 -7.26
C PRO A 108 0.64 17.49 -6.57
N ARG A 109 0.60 16.19 -6.28
CA ARG A 109 -0.52 15.54 -5.59
C ARG A 109 0.02 14.72 -4.43
N ARG A 110 -0.29 15.11 -3.20
CA ARG A 110 0.09 14.37 -1.97
C ARG A 110 -0.37 12.91 -1.99
N PHE A 111 -1.51 12.65 -2.65
CA PHE A 111 -2.09 11.31 -2.76
C PHE A 111 -1.21 10.30 -3.52
N ARG A 112 -0.35 10.71 -4.45
CA ARG A 112 0.53 9.79 -5.19
C ARG A 112 1.52 9.06 -4.27
N ARG A 113 2.10 9.78 -3.30
CA ARG A 113 3.02 9.16 -2.32
C ARG A 113 2.30 8.14 -1.46
N GLY A 114 1.11 8.49 -0.95
CA GLY A 114 0.29 7.57 -0.17
C GLY A 114 -0.06 6.31 -0.97
N LEU A 115 -0.37 6.48 -2.27
CA LEU A 115 -0.69 5.38 -3.16
C LEU A 115 0.52 4.45 -3.39
N ALA A 116 1.70 5.02 -3.67
CA ALA A 116 2.93 4.25 -3.85
C ALA A 116 3.32 3.52 -2.55
N GLY A 117 3.30 4.21 -1.40
CA GLY A 117 3.56 3.60 -0.11
C GLY A 117 2.57 2.48 0.25
N ALA A 118 1.28 2.65 -0.09
CA ALA A 118 0.27 1.62 0.09
C ALA A 118 0.54 0.37 -0.77
N GLN A 119 0.98 0.56 -2.02
CA GLN A 119 1.37 -0.54 -2.91
C GLN A 119 2.60 -1.29 -2.39
N MET A 120 3.62 -0.56 -1.94
CA MET A 120 4.82 -1.16 -1.34
C MET A 120 4.46 -1.93 -0.07
N GLY A 121 3.65 -1.36 0.82
CA GLY A 121 3.18 -2.01 2.03
C GLY A 121 2.35 -3.25 1.75
N PHE A 122 1.46 -3.20 0.76
CA PHE A 122 0.68 -4.35 0.30
C PHE A 122 1.59 -5.47 -0.23
N LEU A 123 2.55 -5.16 -1.12
CA LEU A 123 3.49 -6.14 -1.65
C LEU A 123 4.34 -6.76 -0.54
N ALA A 124 4.83 -5.94 0.40
CA ALA A 124 5.55 -6.47 1.56
C ALA A 124 4.68 -7.47 2.34
N ALA A 125 3.42 -7.13 2.60
CA ALA A 125 2.50 -8.00 3.34
C ALA A 125 2.21 -9.32 2.60
N VAL A 126 1.96 -9.25 1.29
CA VAL A 126 1.58 -10.41 0.47
C VAL A 126 2.74 -11.40 0.30
N LEU A 127 3.98 -10.92 0.35
CA LEU A 127 5.16 -11.80 0.31
C LEU A 127 5.36 -12.60 1.60
N PHE A 128 4.72 -12.23 2.73
CA PHE A 128 4.75 -13.05 3.93
C PHE A 128 3.88 -14.30 3.79
N PRO A 129 4.35 -15.48 4.21
CA PRO A 129 3.60 -16.73 4.11
C PRO A 129 2.42 -16.84 5.10
N VAL A 130 2.09 -15.74 5.78
CA VAL A 130 0.93 -15.62 6.68
C VAL A 130 -0.37 -15.54 5.90
N PHE A 131 -0.34 -14.89 4.75
CA PHE A 131 -1.51 -14.70 3.90
C PHE A 131 -1.58 -15.74 2.79
N SER A 132 -2.80 -16.03 2.35
CA SER A 132 -3.03 -16.96 1.25
C SER A 132 -4.27 -16.54 0.44
N PRO A 133 -4.34 -16.96 -0.85
CA PRO A 133 -5.56 -16.86 -1.62
C PRO A 133 -6.73 -17.56 -0.91
N PRO A 134 -7.98 -17.08 -1.05
CA PRO A 134 -8.42 -15.99 -1.94
C PRO A 134 -8.28 -14.57 -1.37
N ALA A 135 -7.96 -14.39 -0.09
CA ALA A 135 -7.90 -13.08 0.56
C ALA A 135 -6.91 -12.12 -0.12
N THR A 136 -5.72 -12.63 -0.45
CA THR A 136 -4.67 -11.83 -1.10
C THR A 136 -5.07 -11.39 -2.50
N ILE A 137 -5.80 -12.22 -3.26
CA ILE A 137 -6.28 -11.89 -4.60
C ILE A 137 -7.33 -10.77 -4.53
N VAL A 138 -8.28 -10.85 -3.59
CA VAL A 138 -9.29 -9.80 -3.39
C VAL A 138 -8.63 -8.49 -2.96
N ALA A 139 -7.70 -8.57 -2.01
CA ALA A 139 -6.93 -7.40 -1.58
C ALA A 139 -6.12 -6.81 -2.76
N ALA A 140 -5.52 -7.64 -3.62
CA ALA A 140 -4.81 -7.16 -4.80
C ALA A 140 -5.71 -6.36 -5.75
N TYR A 141 -6.93 -6.81 -6.04
CA TYR A 141 -7.87 -6.03 -6.84
C TYR A 141 -8.29 -4.73 -6.16
N PHE A 142 -8.44 -4.75 -4.83
CA PHE A 142 -8.78 -3.56 -4.06
C PHE A 142 -7.67 -2.49 -4.14
N PHE A 143 -6.39 -2.89 -4.09
CA PHE A 143 -5.26 -1.98 -4.27
C PHE A 143 -5.05 -1.57 -5.74
N LEU A 144 -5.29 -2.47 -6.68
CA LEU A 144 -5.12 -2.24 -8.11
C LEU A 144 -6.09 -1.18 -8.66
N THR A 145 -7.37 -1.26 -8.26
CA THR A 145 -8.44 -0.41 -8.83
C THR A 145 -8.14 1.09 -8.69
N PRO A 146 -7.91 1.66 -7.49
CA PRO A 146 -7.59 3.07 -7.37
C PRO A 146 -6.23 3.41 -7.99
N PHE A 147 -5.27 2.49 -7.97
CA PHE A 147 -3.98 2.70 -8.62
C PHE A 147 -4.15 2.95 -10.12
N ILE A 148 -4.86 2.08 -10.83
CA ILE A 148 -5.12 2.26 -12.27
C ILE A 148 -5.87 3.57 -12.52
N PHE A 149 -6.89 3.88 -11.71
CA PHE A 149 -7.66 5.10 -11.86
C PHE A 149 -6.77 6.35 -11.77
N PHE A 150 -5.94 6.46 -10.75
CA PHE A 150 -5.05 7.61 -10.60
C PHE A 150 -3.90 7.63 -11.61
N PHE A 151 -3.40 6.46 -12.01
CA PHE A 151 -2.41 6.35 -13.07
C PHE A 151 -2.94 6.90 -14.40
N LEU A 152 -4.18 6.56 -14.76
CA LEU A 152 -4.84 7.10 -15.96
C LEU A 152 -5.07 8.60 -15.85
N LEU A 153 -5.50 9.10 -14.69
CA LEU A 153 -5.66 10.54 -14.48
C LEU A 153 -4.35 11.30 -14.61
N ASP A 154 -3.25 10.74 -14.14
CA ASP A 154 -1.93 11.34 -14.28
C ASP A 154 -1.46 11.34 -15.73
N PHE A 155 -1.73 10.26 -16.47
CA PHE A 155 -1.43 10.20 -17.90
C PHE A 155 -2.27 11.19 -18.73
N LEU A 156 -3.55 11.37 -18.38
CA LEU A 156 -4.43 12.37 -18.98
C LEU A 156 -3.94 13.79 -18.67
N ALA A 157 -3.48 14.05 -17.43
CA ALA A 157 -2.96 15.36 -17.04
C ALA A 157 -1.72 15.74 -17.86
N ILE A 158 -0.76 14.81 -18.04
CA ILE A 158 0.41 15.02 -18.91
C ILE A 158 0.02 15.24 -20.37
N SER A 159 -1.11 14.64 -20.78
CA SER A 159 -1.64 14.81 -22.14
C SER A 159 -2.36 16.14 -22.36
N GLY A 160 -2.44 17.01 -21.35
CA GLY A 160 -3.17 18.28 -21.43
C GLY A 160 -4.69 18.14 -21.26
N ILE A 161 -5.19 16.94 -21.00
CA ILE A 161 -6.59 16.67 -20.72
C ILE A 161 -6.73 16.67 -19.18
N SER A 162 -6.64 17.86 -18.57
CA SER A 162 -6.78 17.97 -17.12
C SER A 162 -8.26 18.14 -16.75
N PRO A 163 -8.85 17.28 -15.93
CA PRO A 163 -10.13 17.54 -15.31
C PRO A 163 -9.93 18.62 -14.22
N HIS A 164 -9.96 19.89 -14.64
CA HIS A 164 -9.79 21.06 -13.77
C HIS A 164 -11.09 21.35 -12.98
N LYS A 165 -11.56 20.39 -12.19
CA LYS A 165 -12.53 20.66 -11.13
C LYS A 165 -12.07 19.99 -9.85
N LYS A 166 -11.69 20.82 -8.84
CA LYS A 166 -11.67 20.37 -7.44
C LYS A 166 -13.03 19.70 -7.17
N SER A 167 -13.05 18.39 -7.17
CA SER A 167 -14.27 17.64 -6.95
C SER A 167 -14.67 17.82 -5.49
N GLN A 168 -15.69 18.61 -5.24
CA GLN A 168 -16.41 18.66 -3.96
C GLN A 168 -16.81 17.27 -3.48
N THR A 169 -16.98 16.33 -4.41
CA THR A 169 -17.21 14.90 -4.16
C THR A 169 -16.11 14.26 -3.32
N LEU A 170 -14.85 14.62 -3.54
CA LEU A 170 -13.73 14.07 -2.76
C LEU A 170 -13.75 14.59 -1.30
N ALA A 171 -14.09 15.85 -1.11
CA ALA A 171 -14.23 16.44 0.22
C ALA A 171 -15.39 15.81 1.01
N ASN A 172 -16.50 15.51 0.34
CA ASN A 172 -17.61 14.77 0.94
C ASN A 172 -17.25 13.34 1.27
N PHE A 173 -16.47 12.67 0.43
CA PHE A 173 -16.03 11.30 0.66
C PHE A 173 -15.12 11.17 1.90
N ILE A 174 -14.28 12.17 2.17
CA ILE A 174 -13.44 12.23 3.38
C ILE A 174 -14.28 12.22 4.66
N ASN A 175 -15.48 12.75 4.64
CA ASN A 175 -16.37 12.73 5.81
C ASN A 175 -16.90 11.31 6.12
N TRP A 176 -17.01 10.43 5.11
CA TRP A 176 -17.44 9.05 5.28
C TRP A 176 -16.39 8.14 5.91
N VAL A 177 -15.13 8.55 5.94
CA VAL A 177 -14.04 7.77 6.56
C VAL A 177 -14.33 7.47 8.03
N PHE A 178 -14.89 8.42 8.75
CA PHE A 178 -15.30 8.21 10.13
C PHE A 178 -16.35 7.10 10.28
N VAL A 179 -17.31 7.04 9.36
CA VAL A 179 -18.34 5.98 9.35
C VAL A 179 -17.70 4.61 9.10
N PHE A 180 -16.78 4.50 8.14
CA PHE A 180 -16.08 3.24 7.89
C PHE A 180 -15.24 2.78 9.08
N ARG A 181 -14.63 3.70 9.83
CA ARG A 181 -13.93 3.38 11.07
C ARG A 181 -14.86 2.80 12.12
N LEU A 182 -16.03 3.42 12.32
CA LEU A 182 -17.03 2.93 13.28
C LEU A 182 -17.57 1.55 12.86
N LEU A 183 -17.83 1.35 11.56
CA LEU A 183 -18.25 0.05 11.03
C LEU A 183 -17.18 -1.00 11.26
N LEU A 184 -15.91 -0.71 11.00
CA LEU A 184 -14.80 -1.62 11.25
C LEU A 184 -14.68 -1.98 12.72
N ALA A 185 -14.78 -0.98 13.60
CA ALA A 185 -14.76 -1.23 15.05
C ALA A 185 -15.95 -2.07 15.51
N GLY A 186 -17.16 -1.81 14.97
CA GLY A 186 -18.36 -2.58 15.26
C GLY A 186 -18.24 -4.05 14.83
N VAL A 187 -17.75 -4.30 13.60
CA VAL A 187 -17.48 -5.65 13.10
C VAL A 187 -16.40 -6.33 13.94
N GLY A 188 -15.33 -5.62 14.30
CA GLY A 188 -14.27 -6.14 15.15
C GLY A 188 -14.77 -6.51 16.55
N LEU A 189 -15.60 -5.68 17.16
CA LEU A 189 -16.23 -5.99 18.47
C LEU A 189 -17.18 -7.19 18.37
N ALA A 190 -18.01 -7.23 17.34
CA ALA A 190 -18.89 -8.38 17.09
C ALA A 190 -18.08 -9.67 16.93
N PHE A 191 -16.95 -9.59 16.21
CA PHE A 191 -16.06 -10.72 16.04
C PHE A 191 -15.43 -11.19 17.37
N LEU A 192 -15.04 -10.28 18.28
CA LEU A 192 -14.55 -10.63 19.60
C LEU A 192 -15.61 -11.32 20.47
N ILE A 193 -16.88 -10.92 20.34
CA ILE A 193 -17.99 -11.49 21.10
C ILE A 193 -18.37 -12.87 20.56
N LEU A 194 -18.47 -13.01 19.24
CA LEU A 194 -18.92 -14.23 18.58
C LEU A 194 -17.86 -15.35 18.58
N PHE A 195 -16.57 -14.99 18.64
CA PHE A 195 -15.43 -15.92 18.58
C PHE A 195 -14.48 -15.75 19.78
N PRO A 196 -14.93 -16.05 21.01
CA PRO A 196 -14.15 -15.76 22.23
C PRO A 196 -12.94 -16.67 22.45
N VAL A 197 -12.88 -17.82 21.78
CA VAL A 197 -11.81 -18.82 22.00
C VAL A 197 -10.56 -18.42 21.21
N ARG A 198 -9.63 -17.74 21.90
CA ARG A 198 -8.36 -17.30 21.30
C ARG A 198 -7.24 -17.29 22.33
N PRO A 199 -5.98 -17.48 21.92
CA PRO A 199 -4.84 -17.19 22.78
C PRO A 199 -4.95 -15.75 23.32
N VAL A 200 -4.70 -15.58 24.61
CA VAL A 200 -4.83 -14.28 25.32
C VAL A 200 -4.07 -13.17 24.61
N PHE A 201 -2.89 -13.48 24.08
CA PHE A 201 -2.08 -12.51 23.34
C PHE A 201 -2.81 -11.97 22.10
N GLN A 202 -3.42 -12.85 21.31
CA GLN A 202 -4.18 -12.45 20.13
C GLN A 202 -5.40 -11.60 20.50
N PHE A 203 -6.09 -11.96 21.56
CA PHE A 203 -7.22 -11.19 22.08
C PHE A 203 -6.80 -9.77 22.48
N ILE A 204 -5.69 -9.63 23.21
CA ILE A 204 -5.16 -8.32 23.62
C ILE A 204 -4.80 -7.49 22.39
N LEU A 205 -4.03 -8.05 21.46
CA LEU A 205 -3.56 -7.33 20.26
C LEU A 205 -4.74 -6.89 19.39
N PHE A 206 -5.72 -7.77 19.19
CA PHE A 206 -6.94 -7.45 18.44
C PHE A 206 -7.75 -6.33 19.12
N SER A 207 -7.92 -6.40 20.45
CA SER A 207 -8.62 -5.38 21.24
C SER A 207 -7.90 -4.01 21.16
N VAL A 208 -6.58 -4.00 21.22
CA VAL A 208 -5.77 -2.79 21.02
C VAL A 208 -6.03 -2.19 19.65
N CYS A 209 -6.03 -3.01 18.59
CA CYS A 209 -6.33 -2.52 17.23
C CYS A 209 -7.73 -1.87 17.18
N ILE A 210 -8.75 -2.45 17.81
CA ILE A 210 -10.10 -1.87 17.84
C ILE A 210 -10.10 -0.52 18.56
N VAL A 211 -9.44 -0.41 19.71
CA VAL A 211 -9.34 0.86 20.46
C VAL A 211 -8.65 1.92 19.62
N LEU A 212 -7.56 1.58 18.93
CA LEU A 212 -6.85 2.50 18.04
C LEU A 212 -7.73 2.95 16.84
N ILE A 213 -8.54 2.05 16.29
CA ILE A 213 -9.52 2.38 15.23
C ILE A 213 -10.58 3.34 15.78
N LEU A 214 -11.16 3.08 16.94
CA LEU A 214 -12.18 3.92 17.55
C LEU A 214 -11.66 5.33 17.83
N THR A 215 -10.49 5.45 18.44
CA THR A 215 -9.87 6.74 18.76
C THR A 215 -9.32 7.45 17.53
N GLY A 216 -9.10 6.73 16.43
CA GLY A 216 -8.43 7.23 15.24
C GLY A 216 -6.93 7.45 15.44
N THR A 217 -6.36 6.86 16.46
CA THR A 217 -4.93 6.91 16.72
C THR A 217 -4.24 5.85 15.88
N ALA A 218 -3.33 6.25 15.00
CA ALA A 218 -2.61 5.32 14.11
C ALA A 218 -3.56 4.33 13.39
N ALA A 219 -4.70 4.81 12.89
CA ALA A 219 -5.78 3.94 12.39
C ALA A 219 -5.35 3.08 11.19
N ARG A 220 -4.39 3.53 10.38
CA ARG A 220 -3.82 2.71 9.28
C ARG A 220 -3.03 1.53 9.81
N ILE A 221 -2.21 1.75 10.82
CA ILE A 221 -1.41 0.68 11.46
C ILE A 221 -2.34 -0.34 12.10
N ALA A 222 -3.37 0.14 12.81
CA ALA A 222 -4.37 -0.73 13.44
C ALA A 222 -5.20 -1.49 12.40
N ALA A 223 -5.61 -0.85 11.31
CA ALA A 223 -6.31 -1.49 10.20
C ALA A 223 -5.43 -2.55 9.53
N PHE A 224 -4.14 -2.29 9.34
CA PHE A 224 -3.19 -3.29 8.86
C PHE A 224 -3.12 -4.50 9.81
N GLY A 225 -3.04 -4.28 11.12
CA GLY A 225 -3.11 -5.36 12.11
C GLY A 225 -4.38 -6.20 12.00
N LEU A 226 -5.56 -5.56 11.89
CA LEU A 226 -6.83 -6.28 11.69
C LEU A 226 -6.89 -7.04 10.35
N MET A 227 -6.30 -6.49 9.29
CA MET A 227 -6.15 -7.15 8.00
C MET A 227 -5.31 -8.43 8.12
N LEU A 228 -4.20 -8.41 8.88
CA LEU A 228 -3.39 -9.59 9.16
C LEU A 228 -4.21 -10.67 9.88
N PHE A 229 -4.98 -10.29 10.91
CA PHE A 229 -5.87 -11.22 11.62
C PHE A 229 -6.90 -11.84 10.70
N ALA A 230 -7.60 -11.02 9.90
CA ALA A 230 -8.61 -11.50 8.96
C ALA A 230 -8.00 -12.44 7.92
N GLY A 231 -6.85 -12.07 7.34
CA GLY A 231 -6.13 -12.89 6.37
C GLY A 231 -5.69 -14.24 6.94
N PHE A 232 -5.16 -14.25 8.17
CA PHE A 232 -4.79 -15.49 8.83
C PHE A 232 -6.01 -16.38 9.13
N ALA A 233 -7.11 -15.80 9.59
CA ALA A 233 -8.32 -16.52 9.89
C ALA A 233 -8.99 -17.11 8.63
N LEU A 234 -8.95 -16.40 7.49
CA LEU A 234 -9.46 -16.87 6.20
C LEU A 234 -8.69 -18.09 5.65
N ARG A 235 -7.47 -18.35 6.10
CA ARG A 235 -6.76 -19.61 5.75
C ARG A 235 -7.48 -20.83 6.31
N ALA A 236 -8.03 -20.72 7.53
CA ALA A 236 -8.73 -21.81 8.18
C ALA A 236 -10.18 -21.94 7.70
N ASN A 237 -10.86 -20.82 7.40
CA ASN A 237 -12.24 -20.80 6.94
C ASN A 237 -12.43 -19.74 5.84
N PRO A 238 -12.17 -20.09 4.56
CA PRO A 238 -12.21 -19.15 3.44
C PRO A 238 -13.59 -18.53 3.14
N LEU A 239 -14.68 -19.15 3.62
CA LEU A 239 -16.04 -18.73 3.32
C LEU A 239 -16.71 -17.94 4.47
N ASP A 240 -15.98 -17.62 5.55
CA ASP A 240 -16.54 -16.91 6.68
C ASP A 240 -16.84 -15.43 6.34
N PRO A 241 -18.12 -15.01 6.34
CA PRO A 241 -18.48 -13.65 5.96
C PRO A 241 -17.98 -12.58 6.93
N TRP A 242 -17.81 -12.91 8.22
CA TRP A 242 -17.30 -11.99 9.23
C TRP A 242 -15.83 -11.64 8.99
N GLN A 243 -15.03 -12.62 8.60
CA GLN A 243 -13.62 -12.43 8.27
C GLN A 243 -13.44 -11.63 6.99
N TRP A 244 -14.31 -11.85 5.99
CA TRP A 244 -14.36 -11.03 4.78
C TRP A 244 -14.76 -9.59 5.06
N ALA A 245 -15.79 -9.37 5.89
CA ALA A 245 -16.20 -8.04 6.30
C ALA A 245 -15.07 -7.30 7.03
N LEU A 246 -14.38 -7.98 7.94
CA LEU A 246 -13.25 -7.44 8.67
C LEU A 246 -12.10 -7.08 7.71
N LEU A 247 -11.77 -7.95 6.75
CA LEU A 247 -10.73 -7.71 5.75
C LEU A 247 -11.04 -6.50 4.87
N LEU A 248 -12.25 -6.47 4.28
CA LEU A 248 -12.63 -5.40 3.35
C LEU A 248 -12.73 -4.04 4.05
N LEU A 249 -13.31 -3.99 5.25
CA LEU A 249 -13.36 -2.74 6.02
C LEU A 249 -11.98 -2.29 6.48
N SER A 250 -11.09 -3.22 6.87
CA SER A 250 -9.71 -2.90 7.22
C SER A 250 -8.94 -2.33 6.03
N LEU A 251 -9.11 -2.90 4.84
CA LEU A 251 -8.53 -2.38 3.60
C LEU A 251 -9.05 -0.97 3.29
N LEU A 252 -10.36 -0.71 3.46
CA LEU A 252 -10.94 0.62 3.28
C LEU A 252 -10.34 1.64 4.24
N VAL A 253 -10.26 1.33 5.53
CA VAL A 253 -9.69 2.24 6.54
C VAL A 253 -8.19 2.45 6.31
N PHE A 254 -7.47 1.42 5.94
CA PHE A 254 -6.05 1.53 5.58
C PHE A 254 -5.84 2.52 4.43
N TRP A 255 -6.67 2.45 3.38
CA TRP A 255 -6.63 3.33 2.23
C TRP A 255 -7.02 4.77 2.56
N LEU A 256 -8.17 4.93 3.20
CA LEU A 256 -8.76 6.23 3.48
C LEU A 256 -8.04 6.95 4.64
N GLY A 257 -7.39 6.19 5.52
CA GLY A 257 -6.68 6.71 6.68
C GLY A 257 -7.58 7.00 7.87
N SER A 258 -7.06 7.79 8.81
CA SER A 258 -7.75 8.07 10.07
C SER A 258 -8.95 9.02 9.94
N GLY A 259 -9.01 9.81 8.88
CA GLY A 259 -10.12 10.75 8.63
C GLY A 259 -10.20 11.93 9.60
N ARG A 260 -11.40 12.55 9.60
CA ARG A 260 -11.72 13.71 10.42
C ARG A 260 -11.88 13.33 11.89
N PHE A 261 -11.92 13.60 12.90
CA PHE A 261 -12.12 13.09 14.27
C PHE A 261 -11.11 12.01 14.69
N SER A 262 -9.85 12.16 14.30
CA SER A 262 -8.76 11.33 14.80
C SER A 262 -7.96 12.09 15.84
N LEU A 263 -7.56 11.41 16.93
CA LEU A 263 -6.78 12.02 18.00
C LEU A 263 -5.33 12.23 17.58
N TRP A 264 -4.73 11.27 16.87
CA TRP A 264 -3.34 11.34 16.45
C TRP A 264 -3.09 10.47 15.21
N GLN A 265 -2.33 11.01 14.25
CA GLN A 265 -2.07 10.39 12.95
C GLN A 265 -0.57 10.30 12.67
N PRO A 266 0.20 9.47 13.41
CA PRO A 266 1.65 9.37 13.23
C PRO A 266 2.02 8.84 11.83
N GLU A 267 1.16 8.01 11.24
CA GLU A 267 1.35 7.48 9.89
C GLU A 267 1.35 8.55 8.81
N ASN A 268 0.69 9.69 9.03
CA ASN A 268 0.72 10.79 8.08
C ASN A 268 2.10 11.46 8.03
N PHE A 269 2.83 11.46 9.14
CA PHE A 269 4.21 11.94 9.17
C PHE A 269 5.10 11.09 8.27
N ILE A 270 4.97 9.76 8.34
CA ILE A 270 5.74 8.82 7.52
C ILE A 270 5.35 8.90 6.04
N LEU A 271 4.04 9.01 5.74
CA LEU A 271 3.53 8.94 4.37
C LEU A 271 3.64 10.27 3.62
N TYR A 272 3.49 11.40 4.32
CA TYR A 272 3.36 12.72 3.67
C TYR A 272 4.50 13.69 4.00
N GLN A 273 5.26 13.45 5.06
CA GLN A 273 6.40 14.28 5.43
C GLN A 273 7.69 13.48 5.29
N ARG A 274 8.63 14.00 4.51
CA ARG A 274 9.97 13.42 4.45
C ARG A 274 10.81 14.00 5.58
N ILE A 275 11.48 13.15 6.35
CA ILE A 275 12.47 13.59 7.34
C ILE A 275 13.55 14.40 6.59
N GLY A 276 13.81 15.63 7.03
CA GLY A 276 14.82 16.52 6.44
C GLY A 276 14.36 17.29 5.19
N ALA A 277 13.11 17.19 4.75
CA ALA A 277 12.59 18.06 3.69
C ALA A 277 12.25 19.45 4.22
N ALA A 278 12.41 20.48 3.37
CA ALA A 278 12.00 21.84 3.71
C ALA A 278 10.47 21.91 3.91
N PRO A 279 9.96 22.83 4.76
CA PRO A 279 8.52 22.92 5.09
C PRO A 279 7.61 23.12 3.87
N ASP A 280 8.11 23.67 2.76
CA ASP A 280 7.37 24.02 1.56
C ASP A 280 7.30 22.92 0.49
N GLU A 281 7.99 21.80 0.70
CA GLU A 281 8.03 20.66 -0.24
C GLU A 281 7.02 19.56 0.08
N GLY A 282 6.11 19.78 1.05
CA GLY A 282 5.16 18.80 1.55
C GLY A 282 3.74 18.86 0.91
#